data_16e0d0bb08d5a79855c2db70ca48e87c
#
_entry.id   16e0d0bb08d5a79855c2db70ca48e87c
#
_cell.length_a   1.000
_cell.length_b   1.000
_cell.length_c   1.000
_cell.angle_alpha   90.00
_cell.angle_beta   90.00
_cell.angle_gamma   90.00
#
_symmetry.space_group_name_H-M   'P 1'
#
loop_
_entity.id
_entity.type
_entity.pdbx_description
1 polymer ?
#
loop_
_entity_poly.entity_id
_entity_poly.type
_entity_poly.pdbx_seq_one_letter_code
_entity_poly.pdbx_strand_id
1 'polypeptide(L)' 'MPMKTLKEKLNGLEKQMIINALRNNEWVMARAAREIGITERMIGYKIKKYGINKEVEQEN' A
#
# COMPACT_ATOMS: atom_id res chain seq x y z
N MET A 1 15.54 0.66 -23.33
CA MET A 1 14.88 0.98 -22.08
C MET A 1 14.11 -0.21 -21.52
N PRO A 2 14.51 -0.69 -20.38
CA PRO A 2 13.83 -1.84 -19.82
C PRO A 2 12.44 -1.48 -19.36
N MET A 3 11.50 -2.32 -19.69
CA MET A 3 10.15 -2.17 -19.23
C MET A 3 9.97 -2.99 -17.96
N LYS A 4 9.14 -2.50 -17.07
CA LYS A 4 8.87 -3.26 -15.87
C LYS A 4 8.21 -4.57 -16.23
N THR A 5 8.55 -5.63 -15.50
CA THR A 5 7.90 -6.90 -15.69
C THR A 5 6.47 -6.81 -15.20
N LEU A 6 5.67 -7.80 -15.55
CA LEU A 6 4.30 -7.86 -15.08
C LEU A 6 4.25 -7.82 -13.56
N LYS A 7 5.14 -8.60 -12.92
CA LYS A 7 5.18 -8.65 -11.47
C LYS A 7 5.47 -7.29 -10.88
N GLU A 8 6.42 -6.57 -11.46
CA GLU A 8 6.77 -5.24 -10.96
C GLU A 8 5.63 -4.26 -11.10
N LYS A 9 4.91 -4.34 -12.22
CA LYS A 9 3.76 -3.47 -12.43
C LYS A 9 2.65 -3.77 -11.43
N LEU A 10 2.39 -5.05 -11.18
CA LEU A 10 1.37 -5.45 -10.21
C LEU A 10 1.74 -5.00 -8.81
N ASN A 11 3.03 -5.12 -8.46
CA ASN A 11 3.49 -4.67 -7.15
C ASN A 11 3.31 -3.17 -6.99
N GLY A 12 3.56 -2.42 -8.06
CA GLY A 12 3.39 -0.98 -8.02
C GLY A 12 1.94 -0.59 -7.83
N LEU A 13 1.04 -1.30 -8.50
CA LEU A 13 -0.39 -1.05 -8.35
C LEU A 13 -0.86 -1.40 -6.94
N GLU A 14 -0.37 -2.52 -6.43
CA GLU A 14 -0.75 -2.95 -5.10
C GLU A 14 -0.29 -1.94 -4.06
N LYS A 15 0.95 -1.49 -4.19
CA LYS A 15 1.47 -0.49 -3.26
C LYS A 15 0.61 0.76 -3.29
N GLN A 16 0.23 1.22 -4.48
CA GLN A 16 -0.56 2.42 -4.61
C GLN A 16 -1.95 2.25 -4.00
N MET A 17 -2.55 1.08 -4.19
CA MET A 17 -3.84 0.81 -3.60
C MET A 17 -3.79 0.87 -2.08
N ILE A 18 -2.71 0.33 -1.50
CA ILE A 18 -2.55 0.33 -0.06
C ILE A 18 -2.38 1.76 0.45
N ILE A 19 -1.54 2.54 -0.23
CA ILE A 19 -1.33 3.94 0.17
C ILE A 19 -2.63 4.71 0.11
N ASN A 20 -3.40 4.54 -0.96
CA ASN A 20 -4.66 5.24 -1.11
C ASN A 20 -5.65 4.86 -0.01
N ALA A 21 -5.72 3.57 0.31
CA ALA A 21 -6.62 3.10 1.35
C ALA A 21 -6.22 3.67 2.71
N LEU A 22 -4.91 3.71 2.98
CA LEU A 22 -4.42 4.28 4.23
C LEU A 22 -4.78 5.76 4.32
N ARG A 23 -4.57 6.51 3.26
CA ARG A 23 -4.91 7.93 3.25
C ARG A 23 -6.40 8.14 3.47
N ASN A 24 -7.22 7.33 2.82
CA ASN A 24 -8.67 7.43 2.95
C ASN A 24 -9.16 7.11 4.35
N ASN A 25 -8.35 6.39 5.12
CA ASN A 25 -8.76 5.92 6.43
C ASN A 25 -7.86 6.47 7.55
N GLU A 26 -7.25 7.62 7.29
CA GLU A 26 -6.42 8.31 8.29
C GLU A 26 -5.31 7.43 8.84
N TRP A 27 -4.79 6.57 7.97
CA TRP A 27 -3.68 5.67 8.29
C TRP A 27 -4.00 4.63 9.35
N VAL A 28 -5.29 4.38 9.58
CA VAL A 28 -5.72 3.30 10.45
C VAL A 28 -5.68 2.00 9.65
N MET A 29 -4.73 1.12 10.00
CA MET A 29 -4.50 -0.09 9.22
C MET A 29 -5.71 -1.01 9.13
N ALA A 30 -6.43 -1.17 10.25
CA ALA A 30 -7.59 -2.06 10.25
C ALA A 30 -8.66 -1.59 9.25
N ARG A 31 -8.86 -0.28 9.18
CA ARG A 31 -9.86 0.27 8.27
C ARG A 31 -9.40 0.16 6.82
N ALA A 32 -8.12 0.48 6.59
CA ALA A 32 -7.59 0.41 5.24
C ALA A 32 -7.65 -1.02 4.72
N ALA A 33 -7.31 -1.99 5.56
CA ALA A 33 -7.36 -3.39 5.17
C ALA A 33 -8.77 -3.79 4.80
N ARG A 34 -9.74 -3.34 5.59
CA ARG A 34 -11.13 -3.66 5.32
C ARG A 34 -11.59 -3.07 3.99
N GLU A 35 -11.14 -1.85 3.70
CA GLU A 35 -11.53 -1.19 2.46
C GLU A 35 -11.08 -1.99 1.23
N ILE A 36 -9.87 -2.54 1.28
CA ILE A 36 -9.36 -3.27 0.12
C ILE A 36 -9.49 -4.78 0.24
N GLY A 37 -10.21 -5.24 1.27
CA GLY A 37 -10.57 -6.65 1.36
C GLY A 37 -9.48 -7.59 1.81
N ILE A 38 -8.54 -7.13 2.64
CA ILE A 38 -7.51 -8.00 3.18
C ILE A 38 -7.50 -7.86 4.70
N THR A 39 -6.73 -8.73 5.36
CA THR A 39 -6.66 -8.69 6.81
C THR A 39 -5.67 -7.62 7.27
N GLU A 40 -5.83 -7.21 8.53
CA GLU A 40 -4.91 -6.23 9.09
C GLU A 40 -3.48 -6.78 9.11
N ARG A 41 -3.35 -8.07 9.35
CA ARG A 41 -2.05 -8.71 9.35
C ARG A 41 -1.39 -8.63 7.98
N MET A 42 -2.19 -8.86 6.93
CA MET A 42 -1.69 -8.79 5.56
C MET A 42 -1.25 -7.39 5.19
N ILE A 43 -2.05 -6.39 5.54
CA ILE A 43 -1.68 -5.03 5.17
C ILE A 43 -0.42 -4.60 5.92
N GLY A 44 -0.27 -5.04 7.17
CA GLY A 44 0.94 -4.74 7.93
C GLY A 44 2.18 -5.33 7.27
N TYR A 45 2.07 -6.56 6.80
CA TYR A 45 3.17 -7.22 6.11
C TYR A 45 3.54 -6.46 4.83
N LYS A 46 2.53 -6.06 4.07
CA LYS A 46 2.78 -5.38 2.80
C LYS A 46 3.31 -3.96 3.00
N ILE A 47 2.89 -3.31 4.07
CA ILE A 47 3.43 -1.99 4.39
C ILE A 47 4.93 -2.09 4.59
N LYS A 48 5.39 -3.12 5.31
CA LYS A 48 6.82 -3.33 5.49
C LYS A 48 7.50 -3.73 4.18
N LYS A 49 6.85 -4.62 3.43
CA LYS A 49 7.42 -5.10 2.19
C LYS A 49 7.67 -3.98 1.20
N TYR A 50 6.74 -3.05 1.09
CA TYR A 50 6.86 -1.96 0.13
C TYR A 50 7.48 -0.70 0.71
N GLY A 51 7.84 -0.71 1.98
CA GLY A 51 8.45 0.46 2.60
C GLY A 51 7.52 1.66 2.67
N ILE A 52 6.24 1.41 2.89
CA ILE A 52 5.26 2.48 2.97
C ILE A 52 5.39 3.20 4.30
N ASN A 53 5.45 4.52 4.25
CA ASN A 53 5.64 5.32 5.45
C ASN A 53 4.76 6.55 5.38
N LYS A 54 3.96 6.75 6.41
CA LYS A 54 3.02 7.86 6.44
C LYS A 54 3.71 9.20 6.21
N GLU A 55 4.84 9.41 6.85
CA GLU A 55 5.53 10.69 6.73
C GLU A 55 6.05 10.94 5.33
N VAL A 56 6.58 9.88 4.71
CA VAL A 56 7.08 10.01 3.34
C VAL A 56 5.93 10.21 2.36
N GLU A 57 4.88 9.44 2.52
CA GLU A 57 3.77 9.48 1.56
C GLU A 57 2.92 10.73 1.68
N GLN A 58 2.96 11.39 2.82
CA GLN A 58 2.20 12.62 2.99
C GLN A 58 2.98 13.88 2.66
N GLU A 59 4.24 13.68 2.38
CA GLU A 59 5.08 14.79 2.06
C GLU A 59 4.95 15.12 0.63
N ASN A 60 4.43 16.02 0.26
CA ASN A 60 4.44 16.41 -1.08
C ASN A 60 3.41 17.22 -1.50
#